data_f014128c8ce04e501ac4fefc0e7c535d
#
_entry.id   f014128c8ce04e501ac4fefc0e7c535d
#
_cell.length_a   1.000
_cell.length_b   1.000
_cell.length_c   1.000
_cell.angle_alpha   90.00
_cell.angle_beta   90.00
_cell.angle_gamma   90.00
#
_symmetry.space_group_name_H-M   'P 1'
#
loop_
_entity.id
_entity.type
_entity.pdbx_description
1 polymer ?
#
loop_
_entity_poly.entity_id
_entity_poly.type
_entity_poly.pdbx_seq_one_letter_code
_entity_poly.pdbx_strand_id
1 'polypeptide(L)'
;MNYEEKLQIIQAGCPKLRFSAQFTDQSSQWNYSRHAHPYLELLYFTEGGGGIDVSGQRLCAGILDTIVYPAGWEHQEQASAARKREIICLWIELPELQLEKPIQIRDHDNLFGRLFSYLYREASRPDASEYVLEYGMKLLLTELLRCDAHQTGTPERLQLVMQYLQANYAKPITLSQLAALEHVSVSYLSRQFRRYTGKTVITYLNELRGQ
;
A
#
# COMPACT_ATOMS: atom_id res chain seq x y z
N MET A 1 -14.72 11.78 1.09
CA MET A 1 -13.69 12.86 1.23
C MET A 1 -12.70 12.74 0.10
N ASN A 2 -12.46 13.83 -0.66
CA ASN A 2 -11.54 13.80 -1.78
C ASN A 2 -10.05 13.87 -1.31
N TYR A 3 -9.11 13.73 -2.26
CA TYR A 3 -7.67 13.71 -1.98
C TYR A 3 -7.17 15.01 -1.34
N GLU A 4 -7.58 16.16 -1.87
CA GLU A 4 -7.17 17.47 -1.38
C GLU A 4 -7.69 17.76 0.04
N GLU A 5 -8.93 17.37 0.33
CA GLU A 5 -9.51 17.48 1.69
C GLU A 5 -8.70 16.64 2.69
N LYS A 6 -8.30 15.41 2.32
CA LYS A 6 -7.47 14.55 3.16
C LYS A 6 -6.09 15.17 3.42
N LEU A 7 -5.47 15.78 2.41
CA LEU A 7 -4.19 16.48 2.58
C LEU A 7 -4.31 17.69 3.52
N GLN A 8 -5.36 18.48 3.40
CA GLN A 8 -5.61 19.62 4.29
C GLN A 8 -5.78 19.17 5.75
N ILE A 9 -6.47 18.05 5.98
CA ILE A 9 -6.61 17.45 7.32
C ILE A 9 -5.26 17.03 7.89
N ILE A 10 -4.41 16.35 7.11
CA ILE A 10 -3.07 15.98 7.56
C ILE A 10 -2.21 17.20 7.86
N GLN A 11 -2.28 18.23 7.01
CA GLN A 11 -1.50 19.46 7.18
C GLN A 11 -1.90 20.21 8.46
N ALA A 12 -3.20 20.41 8.66
CA ALA A 12 -3.73 21.18 9.79
C ALA A 12 -3.80 20.37 11.10
N GLY A 13 -3.95 19.05 11.02
CA GLY A 13 -4.11 18.17 12.17
C GLY A 13 -2.81 17.92 12.93
N CYS A 14 -2.94 17.34 14.11
CA CYS A 14 -1.83 16.91 14.96
C CYS A 14 -1.90 15.38 15.17
N PRO A 15 -1.43 14.57 14.24
CA PRO A 15 -1.44 13.11 14.37
C PRO A 15 -0.64 12.70 15.62
N LYS A 16 -1.18 11.74 16.38
CA LYS A 16 -0.52 11.19 17.57
C LYS A 16 -0.26 9.71 17.40
N LEU A 17 0.96 9.29 17.66
CA LEU A 17 1.31 7.87 17.70
C LEU A 17 0.81 7.27 19.02
N ARG A 18 -0.13 6.34 18.94
CA ARG A 18 -0.73 5.67 20.10
C ARG A 18 -0.09 4.35 20.44
N PHE A 19 0.45 3.69 19.42
CA PHE A 19 1.14 2.43 19.57
C PHE A 19 2.16 2.25 18.45
N SER A 20 3.29 1.63 18.75
CA SER A 20 4.26 1.16 17.78
C SER A 20 4.88 -0.14 18.25
N ALA A 21 4.97 -1.11 17.36
CA ALA A 21 5.60 -2.40 17.65
C ALA A 21 6.19 -3.02 16.40
N GLN A 22 7.18 -3.86 16.60
CA GLN A 22 7.67 -4.80 15.61
C GLN A 22 7.24 -6.20 16.03
N PHE A 23 6.46 -6.85 15.18
CA PHE A 23 5.93 -8.17 15.43
C PHE A 23 6.59 -9.20 14.53
N THR A 24 6.84 -10.37 15.10
CA THR A 24 7.20 -11.59 14.37
C THR A 24 6.13 -12.63 14.59
N ASP A 25 6.16 -13.73 13.85
CA ASP A 25 5.29 -14.90 14.06
C ASP A 25 5.42 -15.54 15.45
N GLN A 26 6.47 -15.21 16.20
CA GLN A 26 6.70 -15.66 17.58
C GLN A 26 6.24 -14.64 18.63
N SER A 27 5.76 -13.47 18.23
CA SER A 27 5.33 -12.42 19.15
C SER A 27 4.02 -12.80 19.82
N SER A 28 4.04 -13.05 21.13
CA SER A 28 2.85 -13.39 21.92
C SER A 28 1.81 -12.26 21.99
N GLN A 29 2.21 -11.04 21.67
CA GLN A 29 1.34 -9.85 21.67
C GLN A 29 0.59 -9.67 20.35
N TRP A 30 0.88 -10.47 19.32
CA TRP A 30 0.16 -10.41 18.07
C TRP A 30 -1.24 -11.01 18.23
N ASN A 31 -2.24 -10.18 18.09
CA ASN A 31 -3.62 -10.64 18.17
C ASN A 31 -4.18 -10.91 16.77
N TYR A 32 -4.36 -12.18 16.45
CA TYR A 32 -4.98 -12.62 15.20
C TYR A 32 -6.52 -12.66 15.25
N SER A 33 -7.11 -12.29 16.37
CA SER A 33 -8.57 -12.24 16.49
C SER A 33 -9.13 -11.01 15.77
N ARG A 34 -10.36 -11.13 15.29
CA ARG A 34 -11.08 -9.99 14.71
C ARG A 34 -11.31 -8.93 15.78
N HIS A 35 -10.89 -7.70 15.50
CA HIS A 35 -11.02 -6.57 16.41
C HIS A 35 -11.15 -5.25 15.64
N ALA A 36 -11.45 -4.18 16.38
CA ALA A 36 -11.50 -2.82 15.87
C ALA A 36 -10.99 -1.85 16.95
N HIS A 37 -10.43 -0.74 16.55
CA HIS A 37 -10.00 0.34 17.43
C HIS A 37 -10.12 1.71 16.74
N PRO A 38 -10.17 2.82 17.48
CA PRO A 38 -10.44 4.15 16.92
C PRO A 38 -9.23 4.81 16.25
N TYR A 39 -8.21 4.04 15.91
CA TYR A 39 -6.97 4.51 15.30
C TYR A 39 -6.85 4.02 13.87
N LEU A 40 -6.16 4.79 13.01
CA LEU A 40 -5.62 4.24 11.78
C LEU A 40 -4.52 3.24 12.16
N GLU A 41 -4.62 2.01 11.69
CA GLU A 41 -3.54 1.04 11.85
C GLU A 41 -2.78 0.88 10.54
N LEU A 42 -1.47 1.05 10.64
CA LEU A 42 -0.57 0.96 9.51
C LEU A 42 0.38 -0.21 9.73
N LEU A 43 0.40 -1.14 8.79
CA LEU A 43 1.29 -2.30 8.80
C LEU A 43 2.28 -2.21 7.64
N TYR A 44 3.55 -2.42 7.92
CA TYR A 44 4.60 -2.59 6.91
C TYR A 44 5.23 -3.97 7.03
N PHE A 45 5.16 -4.77 5.96
CA PHE A 45 5.66 -6.14 5.95
C PHE A 45 7.13 -6.16 5.55
N THR A 46 8.04 -6.36 6.50
CA THR A 46 9.48 -6.50 6.26
C THR A 46 9.84 -7.91 5.81
N GLU A 47 9.11 -8.94 6.31
CA GLU A 47 9.24 -10.33 5.88
C GLU A 47 7.87 -11.00 5.77
N GLY A 48 7.75 -11.97 4.85
CA GLY A 48 6.56 -12.81 4.72
C GLY A 48 5.36 -12.08 4.14
N GLY A 49 4.19 -12.40 4.67
CA GLY A 49 2.91 -11.86 4.24
C GLY A 49 1.76 -12.72 4.73
N GLY A 50 0.56 -12.49 4.22
CA GLY A 50 -0.60 -13.30 4.58
C GLY A 50 -1.92 -12.71 4.12
N GLY A 51 -2.99 -13.47 4.37
CA GLY A 51 -4.35 -13.01 4.17
C GLY A 51 -4.77 -12.02 5.24
N ILE A 52 -5.53 -11.03 4.84
CA ILE A 52 -6.08 -10.00 5.70
C ILE A 52 -7.56 -9.85 5.35
N ASP A 53 -8.41 -9.75 6.35
CA ASP A 53 -9.81 -9.39 6.19
C ASP A 53 -10.06 -8.04 6.88
N VAL A 54 -10.57 -7.07 6.14
CA VAL A 54 -10.95 -5.75 6.67
C VAL A 54 -12.41 -5.52 6.34
N SER A 55 -13.28 -5.67 7.34
CA SER A 55 -14.73 -5.50 7.20
C SER A 55 -15.32 -6.26 5.99
N GLY A 56 -14.86 -7.50 5.77
CA GLY A 56 -15.26 -8.36 4.66
C GLY A 56 -14.49 -8.16 3.36
N GLN A 57 -13.61 -7.18 3.27
CA GLN A 57 -12.69 -7.02 2.13
C GLN A 57 -11.44 -7.87 2.37
N ARG A 58 -11.19 -8.81 1.47
CA ARG A 58 -10.02 -9.68 1.54
C ARG A 58 -8.84 -9.09 0.79
N LEU A 59 -7.74 -8.92 1.49
CA LEU A 59 -6.45 -8.48 0.97
C LEU A 59 -5.43 -9.61 1.12
N CYS A 60 -4.37 -9.54 0.36
CA CYS A 60 -3.21 -10.43 0.50
C CYS A 60 -1.95 -9.58 0.50
N ALA A 61 -1.31 -9.48 1.66
CA ALA A 61 -0.06 -8.75 1.80
C ALA A 61 1.15 -9.65 1.50
N GLY A 62 2.19 -9.05 0.97
CA GLY A 62 3.50 -9.65 0.77
C GLY A 62 4.61 -8.75 1.30
N ILE A 63 5.85 -9.19 1.18
CA ILE A 63 7.04 -8.40 1.55
C ILE A 63 7.00 -7.05 0.85
N LEU A 64 7.34 -5.96 1.55
CA LEU A 64 7.29 -4.57 1.11
C LEU A 64 5.88 -4.01 0.89
N ASP A 65 4.84 -4.72 1.29
CA ASP A 65 3.50 -4.14 1.27
C ASP A 65 3.27 -3.30 2.54
N THR A 66 2.63 -2.14 2.34
CA THR A 66 2.04 -1.32 3.38
C THR A 66 0.53 -1.50 3.32
N ILE A 67 -0.09 -1.81 4.45
CA ILE A 67 -1.55 -1.88 4.59
C ILE A 67 -1.97 -0.81 5.59
N VAL A 68 -3.06 -0.09 5.28
CA VAL A 68 -3.68 0.85 6.21
C VAL A 68 -5.12 0.42 6.48
N TYR A 69 -5.44 0.18 7.73
CA TYR A 69 -6.82 -0.06 8.17
C TYR A 69 -7.46 1.26 8.57
N PRO A 70 -8.66 1.56 8.04
CA PRO A 70 -9.43 2.72 8.49
C PRO A 70 -9.76 2.63 9.98
N ALA A 71 -9.77 3.79 10.66
CA ALA A 71 -10.17 3.86 12.06
C ALA A 71 -11.58 3.31 12.27
N GLY A 72 -11.77 2.48 13.28
CA GLY A 72 -13.04 1.86 13.64
C GLY A 72 -13.49 0.68 12.76
N TRP A 73 -12.71 0.30 11.74
CA TRP A 73 -13.06 -0.85 10.91
C TRP A 73 -12.57 -2.16 11.54
N GLU A 74 -13.45 -3.16 11.55
CA GLU A 74 -13.06 -4.51 11.97
C GLU A 74 -12.04 -5.10 11.00
N HIS A 75 -10.98 -5.66 11.56
CA HIS A 75 -9.94 -6.30 10.77
C HIS A 75 -9.39 -7.54 11.48
N GLN A 76 -8.76 -8.39 10.69
CA GLN A 76 -8.15 -9.64 11.14
C GLN A 76 -7.03 -10.04 10.19
N GLU A 77 -5.85 -10.32 10.70
CA GLU A 77 -4.79 -10.99 9.97
C GLU A 77 -4.92 -12.51 10.11
N GLN A 78 -4.66 -13.21 9.02
CA GLN A 78 -4.58 -14.65 9.02
C GLN A 78 -3.12 -15.10 9.12
N ALA A 79 -2.81 -15.91 10.13
CA ALA A 79 -1.49 -16.51 10.26
C ALA A 79 -1.18 -17.36 9.03
N SER A 80 -0.04 -17.13 8.41
CA SER A 80 0.46 -18.02 7.36
C SER A 80 1.29 -19.11 8.02
N ALA A 81 0.81 -20.35 8.00
CA ALA A 81 1.52 -21.50 8.59
C ALA A 81 2.88 -21.81 7.92
N ALA A 82 3.21 -21.17 6.80
CA ALA A 82 4.30 -21.60 5.93
C ALA A 82 5.48 -20.62 5.82
N ARG A 83 5.41 -19.42 6.39
CA ARG A 83 6.48 -18.41 6.21
C ARG A 83 6.66 -17.56 7.45
N LYS A 84 7.93 -17.34 7.82
CA LYS A 84 8.33 -16.31 8.77
C LYS A 84 7.72 -14.97 8.35
N ARG A 85 7.16 -14.26 9.34
CA ARG A 85 6.54 -12.94 9.12
C ARG A 85 7.19 -11.95 10.06
N GLU A 86 7.45 -10.77 9.54
CA GLU A 86 7.90 -9.64 10.34
C GLU A 86 7.20 -8.37 9.86
N ILE A 87 6.64 -7.61 10.78
CA ILE A 87 5.82 -6.44 10.47
C ILE A 87 6.15 -5.33 11.46
N ILE A 88 6.23 -4.09 10.97
CA ILE A 88 6.19 -2.90 11.80
C ILE A 88 4.75 -2.39 11.81
N CYS A 89 4.17 -2.27 13.00
CA CYS A 89 2.81 -1.77 13.23
C CYS A 89 2.86 -0.39 13.87
N LEU A 90 2.05 0.54 13.36
CA LEU A 90 1.87 1.88 13.91
C LEU A 90 0.37 2.17 14.05
N TRP A 91 -0.07 2.61 15.22
CA TRP A 91 -1.43 3.15 15.42
C TRP A 91 -1.38 4.65 15.50
N ILE A 92 -2.06 5.31 14.57
CA ILE A 92 -2.08 6.77 14.46
C ILE A 92 -3.48 7.29 14.76
N GLU A 93 -3.58 8.17 15.74
CA GLU A 93 -4.79 8.91 16.03
C GLU A 93 -4.80 10.21 15.23
N LEU A 94 -5.73 10.33 14.32
CA LEU A 94 -6.09 11.53 13.56
C LEU A 94 -7.58 11.43 13.21
N PRO A 95 -8.50 11.74 14.16
CA PRO A 95 -9.93 11.42 14.03
C PRO A 95 -10.60 12.08 12.82
N GLU A 96 -10.08 13.21 12.38
CA GLU A 96 -10.60 13.96 11.23
C GLU A 96 -10.30 13.25 9.90
N LEU A 97 -9.26 12.40 9.86
CA LEU A 97 -8.88 11.66 8.65
C LEU A 97 -9.69 10.37 8.54
N GLN A 98 -10.75 10.42 7.75
CA GLN A 98 -11.59 9.25 7.47
C GLN A 98 -11.19 8.61 6.15
N LEU A 99 -10.92 7.31 6.18
CA LEU A 99 -10.66 6.49 5.00
C LEU A 99 -11.91 5.67 4.68
N GLU A 100 -12.31 5.63 3.42
CA GLU A 100 -13.51 4.93 2.94
C GLU A 100 -13.23 3.48 2.52
N LYS A 101 -11.97 3.08 2.52
CA LYS A 101 -11.48 1.75 2.17
C LYS A 101 -10.11 1.52 2.80
N PRO A 102 -9.71 0.27 3.01
CA PRO A 102 -8.32 -0.01 3.33
C PRO A 102 -7.40 0.38 2.16
N ILE A 103 -6.19 0.80 2.48
CA ILE A 103 -5.16 1.14 1.50
C ILE A 103 -4.14 0.00 1.48
N GLN A 104 -3.76 -0.46 0.29
CA GLN A 104 -2.65 -1.38 0.09
C GLN A 104 -1.68 -0.81 -0.93
N ILE A 105 -0.44 -0.61 -0.55
CA ILE A 105 0.61 -0.04 -1.40
C ILE A 105 1.85 -0.94 -1.32
N ARG A 106 2.44 -1.21 -2.48
CA ARG A 106 3.74 -1.87 -2.55
C ARG A 106 4.86 -0.84 -2.61
N ASP A 107 5.78 -0.95 -1.66
CA ASP A 107 6.95 -0.09 -1.56
C ASP A 107 8.02 -0.54 -2.59
N HIS A 108 8.27 0.26 -3.61
CA HIS A 108 9.21 -0.10 -4.69
C HIS A 108 10.60 0.47 -4.50
N ASP A 109 10.71 1.58 -3.79
CA ASP A 109 11.94 2.35 -3.55
C ASP A 109 12.36 2.36 -2.07
N ASN A 110 11.70 1.55 -1.25
CA ASN A 110 11.92 1.44 0.18
C ASN A 110 11.66 2.75 0.95
N LEU A 111 10.78 3.61 0.44
CA LEU A 111 10.40 4.84 1.13
C LEU A 111 9.63 4.54 2.41
N PHE A 112 8.58 3.72 2.29
CA PHE A 112 7.74 3.36 3.43
C PHE A 112 8.53 2.56 4.47
N GLY A 113 9.36 1.61 4.04
CA GLY A 113 10.23 0.85 4.96
C GLY A 113 11.14 1.75 5.79
N ARG A 114 11.71 2.79 5.19
CA ARG A 114 12.51 3.78 5.92
C ARG A 114 11.68 4.62 6.89
N LEU A 115 10.50 5.09 6.47
CA LEU A 115 9.63 5.90 7.31
C LEU A 115 9.07 5.11 8.51
N PHE A 116 8.59 3.88 8.30
CA PHE A 116 8.14 3.00 9.37
C PHE A 116 9.26 2.68 10.37
N SER A 117 10.42 2.28 9.87
CA SER A 117 11.57 2.00 10.72
C SER A 117 12.06 3.22 11.51
N TYR A 118 12.00 4.41 10.89
CA TYR A 118 12.35 5.65 11.55
C TYR A 118 11.38 5.98 12.68
N LEU A 119 10.08 5.98 12.41
CA LEU A 119 9.04 6.28 13.40
C LEU A 119 9.05 5.27 14.56
N TYR A 120 9.19 3.97 14.26
CA TYR A 120 9.30 2.94 15.29
C TYR A 120 10.52 3.16 16.19
N ARG A 121 11.70 3.45 15.62
CA ARG A 121 12.91 3.72 16.39
C ARG A 121 12.81 4.99 17.20
N GLU A 122 12.27 6.08 16.61
CA GLU A 122 12.07 7.34 17.34
C GLU A 122 11.13 7.14 18.53
N ALA A 123 10.00 6.46 18.33
CA ALA A 123 9.03 6.17 19.40
C ALA A 123 9.60 5.29 20.52
N SER A 124 10.64 4.50 20.22
CA SER A 124 11.29 3.62 21.20
C SER A 124 12.40 4.31 22.01
N ARG A 125 12.71 5.57 21.70
CA ARG A 125 13.77 6.33 22.41
C ARG A 125 13.26 6.91 23.73
N PRO A 126 14.09 6.93 24.77
CA PRO A 126 13.73 7.61 26.03
C PRO A 126 13.52 9.13 25.88
N ASP A 127 14.18 9.74 24.89
CA ASP A 127 14.13 11.16 24.53
C ASP A 127 13.31 11.43 23.27
N ALA A 128 12.33 10.56 22.97
CA ALA A 128 11.47 10.68 21.78
C ALA A 128 10.84 12.08 21.68
N SER A 129 10.95 12.67 20.50
CA SER A 129 10.40 13.99 20.22
C SER A 129 8.99 13.89 19.62
N GLU A 130 8.00 14.46 20.29
CA GLU A 130 6.63 14.53 19.76
C GLU A 130 6.57 15.25 18.40
N TYR A 131 7.36 16.30 18.22
CA TYR A 131 7.44 17.02 16.93
C TYR A 131 8.00 16.14 15.81
N VAL A 132 9.05 15.39 16.10
CA VAL A 132 9.65 14.47 15.12
C VAL A 132 8.65 13.39 14.71
N LEU A 133 7.94 12.82 15.68
CA LEU A 133 6.89 11.83 15.42
C LEU A 133 5.74 12.44 14.63
N GLU A 134 5.27 13.64 15.00
CA GLU A 134 4.18 14.33 14.29
C GLU A 134 4.53 14.57 12.82
N TYR A 135 5.69 15.20 12.54
CA TYR A 135 6.10 15.47 11.16
C TYR A 135 6.38 14.20 10.38
N GLY A 136 6.97 13.19 11.00
CA GLY A 136 7.19 11.90 10.38
C GLY A 136 5.87 11.19 10.01
N MET A 137 4.87 11.24 10.89
CA MET A 137 3.52 10.70 10.59
C MET A 137 2.82 11.51 9.48
N LYS A 138 2.92 12.84 9.50
CA LYS A 138 2.39 13.68 8.41
C LYS A 138 3.00 13.31 7.05
N LEU A 139 4.32 13.14 7.02
CA LEU A 139 5.01 12.71 5.79
C LEU A 139 4.54 11.33 5.35
N LEU A 140 4.49 10.35 6.27
CA LEU A 140 4.05 8.99 5.97
C LEU A 140 2.62 8.97 5.41
N LEU A 141 1.68 9.63 6.08
CA LEU A 141 0.27 9.69 5.65
C LEU A 141 0.10 10.41 4.31
N THR A 142 0.83 11.51 4.09
CA THR A 142 0.83 12.24 2.81
C THR A 142 1.29 11.35 1.67
N GLU A 143 2.41 10.64 1.83
CA GLU A 143 2.94 9.75 0.80
C GLU A 143 2.03 8.54 0.54
N LEU A 144 1.41 7.99 1.59
CA LEU A 144 0.42 6.92 1.45
C LEU A 144 -0.79 7.38 0.62
N LEU A 145 -1.37 8.54 0.95
CA LEU A 145 -2.50 9.09 0.19
C LEU A 145 -2.10 9.45 -1.25
N ARG A 146 -0.91 9.99 -1.46
CA ARG A 146 -0.39 10.29 -2.80
C ARG A 146 -0.30 9.01 -3.65
N CYS A 147 0.26 7.94 -3.07
CA CYS A 147 0.36 6.67 -3.77
C CYS A 147 -1.01 6.03 -4.02
N ASP A 148 -1.96 6.07 -3.05
CA ASP A 148 -3.32 5.55 -3.23
C ASP A 148 -4.07 6.32 -4.32
N ALA A 149 -4.00 7.64 -4.34
CA ALA A 149 -4.62 8.48 -5.38
C ALA A 149 -4.10 8.13 -6.79
N HIS A 150 -2.79 7.84 -6.90
CA HIS A 150 -2.21 7.39 -8.17
C HIS A 150 -2.51 5.93 -8.52
N GLN A 151 -2.96 5.11 -7.55
CA GLN A 151 -3.38 3.72 -7.80
C GLN A 151 -4.86 3.58 -8.16
N THR A 152 -5.71 4.52 -7.76
CA THR A 152 -7.16 4.49 -8.02
C THR A 152 -7.54 4.85 -9.45
N GLY A 153 -6.64 5.51 -10.21
CA GLY A 153 -6.74 5.61 -11.65
C GLY A 153 -5.88 4.54 -12.32
N THR A 154 -6.32 3.99 -13.45
CA THR A 154 -5.37 3.34 -14.36
C THR A 154 -4.22 4.32 -14.53
N PRO A 155 -2.95 4.01 -14.17
CA PRO A 155 -1.86 4.95 -14.37
C PRO A 155 -1.99 5.46 -15.81
N GLU A 156 -1.98 6.77 -16.02
CA GLU A 156 -2.14 7.36 -17.38
C GLU A 156 -1.34 6.59 -18.41
N ARG A 157 -0.12 6.19 -18.01
CA ARG A 157 0.79 5.37 -18.81
C ARG A 157 0.22 3.98 -19.17
N LEU A 158 -0.42 3.28 -18.23
CA LEU A 158 -1.06 2.00 -18.55
C LEU A 158 -2.36 2.17 -19.34
N GLN A 159 -3.07 3.30 -19.15
CA GLN A 159 -4.22 3.66 -19.98
C GLN A 159 -3.82 3.78 -21.45
N LEU A 160 -2.74 4.51 -21.73
CA LEU A 160 -2.22 4.68 -23.09
C LEU A 160 -1.79 3.33 -23.69
N VAL A 161 -1.09 2.48 -22.90
CA VAL A 161 -0.73 1.13 -23.34
C VAL A 161 -1.97 0.28 -23.65
N MET A 162 -2.99 0.31 -22.78
CA MET A 162 -4.22 -0.46 -22.99
C MET A 162 -5.01 0.05 -24.20
N GLN A 163 -5.13 1.36 -24.38
CA GLN A 163 -5.74 1.97 -25.55
C GLN A 163 -5.00 1.62 -26.83
N TYR A 164 -3.65 1.65 -26.79
CA TYR A 164 -2.83 1.25 -27.93
C TYR A 164 -3.05 -0.22 -28.29
N LEU A 165 -3.09 -1.13 -27.30
CA LEU A 165 -3.38 -2.54 -27.49
C LEU A 165 -4.76 -2.75 -28.11
N GLN A 166 -5.80 -2.07 -27.60
CA GLN A 166 -7.16 -2.15 -28.11
C GLN A 166 -7.29 -1.62 -29.54
N ALA A 167 -6.56 -0.57 -29.87
CA ALA A 167 -6.60 0.03 -31.23
C ALA A 167 -5.77 -0.76 -32.27
N ASN A 168 -4.78 -1.56 -31.81
CA ASN A 168 -3.81 -2.19 -32.72
C ASN A 168 -3.66 -3.71 -32.52
N TYR A 169 -4.57 -4.38 -31.80
CA TYR A 169 -4.43 -5.81 -31.44
C TYR A 169 -4.22 -6.74 -32.65
N ALA A 170 -4.74 -6.38 -33.83
CA ALA A 170 -4.58 -7.14 -35.05
C ALA A 170 -3.16 -7.06 -35.66
N LYS A 171 -2.34 -6.09 -35.23
CA LYS A 171 -0.96 -5.91 -35.72
C LYS A 171 0.05 -6.63 -34.84
N PRO A 172 1.26 -6.94 -35.36
CA PRO A 172 2.36 -7.37 -34.52
C PRO A 172 2.74 -6.27 -33.54
N ILE A 173 2.67 -6.55 -32.23
CA ILE A 173 3.03 -5.64 -31.15
C ILE A 173 4.10 -6.31 -30.29
N THR A 174 5.16 -5.56 -29.99
CA THR A 174 6.22 -6.01 -29.08
C THR A 174 6.19 -5.27 -27.75
N LEU A 175 6.64 -5.93 -26.70
CA LEU A 175 6.78 -5.31 -25.39
C LEU A 175 7.72 -4.10 -25.42
N SER A 176 8.75 -4.13 -26.27
CA SER A 176 9.69 -3.02 -26.43
C SER A 176 9.02 -1.79 -27.03
N GLN A 177 8.12 -1.96 -28.00
CA GLN A 177 7.34 -0.85 -28.55
C GLN A 177 6.43 -0.21 -27.51
N LEU A 178 5.73 -1.03 -26.71
CA LEU A 178 4.87 -0.53 -25.64
C LEU A 178 5.67 0.17 -24.53
N ALA A 179 6.83 -0.35 -24.16
CA ALA A 179 7.70 0.27 -23.18
C ALA A 179 8.28 1.60 -23.69
N ALA A 180 8.61 1.69 -24.99
CA ALA A 180 9.08 2.92 -25.61
C ALA A 180 7.99 4.01 -25.66
N LEU A 181 6.71 3.67 -25.86
CA LEU A 181 5.59 4.62 -25.82
C LEU A 181 5.53 5.37 -24.47
N GLU A 182 5.90 4.69 -23.40
CA GLU A 182 5.83 5.23 -22.04
C GLU A 182 7.18 5.62 -21.45
N HIS A 183 8.24 5.57 -22.26
CA HIS A 183 9.60 5.89 -21.83
C HIS A 183 10.06 5.09 -20.60
N VAL A 184 9.68 3.81 -20.51
CA VAL A 184 10.01 2.91 -19.40
C VAL A 184 10.75 1.66 -19.89
N SER A 185 11.33 0.90 -18.96
CA SER A 185 11.91 -0.41 -19.31
C SER A 185 10.81 -1.45 -19.52
N VAL A 186 11.09 -2.45 -20.39
CA VAL A 186 10.19 -3.60 -20.62
C VAL A 186 9.84 -4.32 -19.32
N SER A 187 10.82 -4.49 -18.44
CA SER A 187 10.65 -5.14 -17.15
C SER A 187 9.71 -4.35 -16.23
N TYR A 188 9.82 -3.02 -16.23
CA TYR A 188 8.93 -2.15 -15.47
C TYR A 188 7.50 -2.23 -16.01
N LEU A 189 7.30 -2.04 -17.32
CA LEU A 189 5.99 -2.15 -17.97
C LEU A 189 5.32 -3.49 -17.67
N SER A 190 6.03 -4.61 -17.87
CA SER A 190 5.49 -5.94 -17.65
C SER A 190 5.02 -6.18 -16.22
N ARG A 191 5.77 -5.69 -15.23
CA ARG A 191 5.38 -5.77 -13.82
C ARG A 191 4.15 -4.93 -13.52
N GLN A 192 4.12 -3.68 -13.98
CA GLN A 192 3.00 -2.77 -13.73
C GLN A 192 1.73 -3.25 -14.41
N PHE A 193 1.83 -3.70 -15.65
CA PHE A 193 0.69 -4.22 -16.41
C PHE A 193 0.09 -5.45 -15.72
N ARG A 194 0.94 -6.42 -15.33
CA ARG A 194 0.48 -7.62 -14.60
C ARG A 194 -0.10 -7.28 -13.24
N ARG A 195 0.50 -6.34 -12.52
CA ARG A 195 -0.01 -5.86 -11.23
C ARG A 195 -1.40 -5.27 -11.37
N TYR A 196 -1.60 -4.46 -12.40
CA TYR A 196 -2.84 -3.71 -12.59
C TYR A 196 -3.96 -4.57 -13.21
N THR A 197 -3.64 -5.36 -14.25
CA THR A 197 -4.63 -6.15 -14.98
C THR A 197 -4.79 -7.59 -14.47
N GLY A 198 -3.91 -8.05 -13.59
CA GLY A 198 -3.80 -9.45 -13.17
C GLY A 198 -3.20 -10.38 -14.24
N LYS A 199 -2.92 -9.89 -15.45
CA LYS A 199 -2.52 -10.65 -16.63
C LYS A 199 -1.22 -10.13 -17.21
N THR A 200 -0.51 -10.98 -17.97
CA THR A 200 0.60 -10.48 -18.78
C THR A 200 0.08 -9.69 -19.98
N VAL A 201 0.89 -8.78 -20.55
CA VAL A 201 0.54 -8.05 -21.78
C VAL A 201 0.19 -9.02 -22.91
N ILE A 202 0.94 -10.12 -23.03
CA ILE A 202 0.71 -11.13 -24.07
C ILE A 202 -0.64 -11.85 -23.87
N THR A 203 -0.95 -12.22 -22.63
CA THR A 203 -2.25 -12.85 -22.31
C THR A 203 -3.40 -11.90 -22.64
N TYR A 204 -3.30 -10.63 -22.25
CA TYR A 204 -4.30 -9.61 -22.52
C TYR A 204 -4.47 -9.36 -24.04
N LEU A 205 -3.35 -9.28 -24.78
CA LEU A 205 -3.37 -9.13 -26.24
C LEU A 205 -4.02 -10.32 -26.96
N ASN A 206 -3.75 -11.54 -26.49
CA ASN A 206 -4.36 -12.74 -27.07
C ASN A 206 -5.88 -12.82 -26.79
N GLU A 207 -6.33 -12.35 -25.66
CA GLU A 207 -7.77 -12.22 -25.35
C GLU A 207 -8.46 -11.21 -26.29
N LEU A 208 -7.80 -10.08 -26.57
CA LEU A 208 -8.32 -9.10 -27.55
C LEU A 208 -8.39 -9.67 -28.98
N ARG A 209 -7.48 -10.58 -29.34
CA ARG A 209 -7.47 -11.24 -30.66
C ARG A 209 -8.47 -12.37 -30.79
N GLY A 210 -8.92 -12.93 -29.65
CA GLY A 210 -9.89 -14.02 -29.62
C GLY A 210 -11.36 -13.58 -29.52
N GLN A 211 -11.59 -12.27 -29.44
CA GLN A 211 -12.91 -11.66 -29.52
C GLN A 211 -13.27 -11.38 -30.98
#